data_c365f56df69c33cf219eacfa56ff20ff
#
_entry.id   c365f56df69c33cf219eacfa56ff20ff
#
_cell.length_a   1.000
_cell.length_b   1.000
_cell.length_c   1.000
_cell.angle_alpha   90.00
_cell.angle_beta   90.00
_cell.angle_gamma   90.00
#
_symmetry.space_group_name_H-M   'P 1'
#
loop_
_entity.id
_entity.type
_entity.pdbx_description
1 polymer ?
#
loop_
_entity_poly.entity_id
_entity_poly.type
_entity_poly.pdbx_seq_one_letter_code
_entity_poly.pdbx_strand_id
1 'polypeptide(L)'
;MASAKLKAAIIGSGNIGTDLMIKIMRHGKHLEMGAMVGIDQNSDGLARAARLNVATTYEGVRALVNLPMFKDIDVVFDATSAGAHVKNDAFLRQHKPGIRVIDLTPAAVGPYCVPVVNLEAHLAAPNVNMVTCGGQATIPMVAAVSRVAKVHYAEIVASISSKSAGPGTRANIDEFTETTSKAIEVVGGATKGKAIIILNPAEPPVMMRDTVYVLSEATSQAEVEASVEQMAKAVNAYVPGYRLKQKVQFDVIPESAPLAIPGLGKFSGLKTSIFLEVEGAAHYLPAYAGNLDIMTSAALATAERIAASAAAA
;
A
#
# COMPACT_ATOMS: atom_id res chain seq x y z
N MET A 1 -19.15 -16.91 -20.97
CA MET A 1 -19.10 -15.49 -21.40
C MET A 1 -18.08 -14.81 -20.48
N ALA A 2 -17.20 -13.97 -21.01
CA ALA A 2 -16.32 -13.19 -20.13
C ALA A 2 -17.20 -12.25 -19.28
N SER A 3 -17.04 -12.27 -17.96
CA SER A 3 -17.70 -11.33 -17.05
C SER A 3 -17.34 -9.91 -17.46
N ALA A 4 -18.30 -8.99 -17.45
CA ALA A 4 -18.05 -7.58 -17.72
C ALA A 4 -17.04 -7.05 -16.68
N LYS A 5 -16.05 -6.29 -17.15
CA LYS A 5 -15.06 -5.66 -16.25
C LYS A 5 -15.72 -4.54 -15.45
N LEU A 6 -15.32 -4.41 -14.17
CA LEU A 6 -15.70 -3.26 -13.38
C LEU A 6 -14.99 -2.00 -13.87
N LYS A 7 -15.71 -0.89 -13.95
CA LYS A 7 -15.14 0.40 -14.35
C LYS A 7 -14.54 1.14 -13.16
N ALA A 8 -13.31 1.56 -13.32
CA ALA A 8 -12.54 2.26 -12.30
C ALA A 8 -12.39 3.76 -12.62
N ALA A 9 -12.56 4.61 -11.63
CA ALA A 9 -12.09 5.99 -11.68
C ALA A 9 -10.91 6.20 -10.73
N ILE A 10 -10.01 7.10 -11.09
CA ILE A 10 -8.88 7.51 -10.24
C ILE A 10 -9.03 8.99 -9.94
N ILE A 11 -9.02 9.35 -8.65
CA ILE A 11 -8.95 10.73 -8.17
C ILE A 11 -7.51 11.00 -7.74
N GLY A 12 -6.86 11.96 -8.40
CA GLY A 12 -5.45 12.28 -8.24
C GLY A 12 -4.65 11.95 -9.50
N SER A 13 -4.30 12.98 -10.27
CA SER A 13 -3.59 12.86 -11.55
C SER A 13 -2.07 13.00 -11.43
N GLY A 14 -1.52 12.80 -10.22
CA GLY A 14 -0.09 12.76 -9.96
C GLY A 14 0.56 11.43 -10.38
N ASN A 15 1.80 11.21 -9.92
CA ASN A 15 2.59 10.04 -10.26
C ASN A 15 1.90 8.70 -9.90
N ILE A 16 1.30 8.61 -8.70
CA ILE A 16 0.60 7.40 -8.23
C ILE A 16 -0.63 7.13 -9.12
N GLY A 17 -1.50 8.12 -9.33
CA GLY A 17 -2.69 7.93 -10.16
C GLY A 17 -2.36 7.60 -11.61
N THR A 18 -1.33 8.24 -12.18
CA THR A 18 -0.88 7.95 -13.55
C THR A 18 -0.30 6.55 -13.69
N ASP A 19 0.54 6.11 -12.75
CA ASP A 19 1.09 4.76 -12.74
C ASP A 19 0.00 3.70 -12.59
N LEU A 20 -0.94 3.92 -11.66
CA LEU A 20 -2.07 3.03 -11.44
C LEU A 20 -2.97 2.92 -12.70
N MET A 21 -3.26 4.04 -13.36
CA MET A 21 -3.99 4.03 -14.63
C MET A 21 -3.30 3.13 -15.66
N ILE A 22 -2.00 3.30 -15.84
CA ILE A 22 -1.22 2.50 -16.79
C ILE A 22 -1.24 1.01 -16.40
N LYS A 23 -1.13 0.70 -15.10
CA LYS A 23 -1.22 -0.68 -14.61
C LYS A 23 -2.60 -1.30 -14.85
N ILE A 24 -3.69 -0.58 -14.58
CA ILE A 24 -5.04 -1.07 -14.88
C ILE A 24 -5.18 -1.36 -16.38
N MET A 25 -4.74 -0.45 -17.24
CA MET A 25 -4.83 -0.63 -18.70
C MET A 25 -4.01 -1.81 -19.22
N ARG A 26 -2.85 -2.08 -18.61
CA ARG A 26 -1.94 -3.17 -19.06
C ARG A 26 -2.27 -4.53 -18.45
N HIS A 27 -2.68 -4.54 -17.18
CA HIS A 27 -2.77 -5.76 -16.37
C HIS A 27 -4.17 -6.04 -15.83
N GLY A 28 -5.12 -5.11 -15.98
CA GLY A 28 -6.50 -5.26 -15.51
C GLY A 28 -7.19 -6.45 -16.16
N LYS A 29 -7.47 -7.49 -15.36
CA LYS A 29 -8.21 -8.68 -15.76
C LYS A 29 -9.71 -8.47 -15.61
N HIS A 30 -10.10 -7.96 -14.43
CA HIS A 30 -11.49 -7.70 -14.05
C HIS A 30 -11.83 -6.21 -13.97
N LEU A 31 -10.83 -5.34 -14.24
CA LEU A 31 -10.96 -3.88 -14.21
C LEU A 31 -10.68 -3.25 -15.58
N GLU A 32 -11.35 -2.14 -15.85
CA GLU A 32 -11.05 -1.23 -16.95
C GLU A 32 -11.11 0.22 -16.50
N MET A 33 -10.35 1.10 -17.18
CA MET A 33 -10.38 2.53 -16.86
C MET A 33 -11.64 3.20 -17.40
N GLY A 34 -12.32 3.92 -16.52
CA GLY A 34 -13.44 4.80 -16.86
C GLY A 34 -13.02 6.26 -16.89
N ALA A 35 -12.48 6.80 -15.79
CA ALA A 35 -12.16 8.22 -15.69
C ALA A 35 -10.89 8.49 -14.86
N MET A 36 -10.21 9.60 -15.17
CA MET A 36 -9.15 10.18 -14.37
C MET A 36 -9.49 11.61 -13.98
N VAL A 37 -9.37 11.89 -12.69
CA VAL A 37 -9.80 13.15 -12.08
C VAL A 37 -8.61 13.87 -11.47
N GLY A 38 -8.42 15.12 -11.81
CA GLY A 38 -7.41 16.02 -11.23
C GLY A 38 -8.03 17.34 -10.77
N ILE A 39 -7.18 18.24 -10.33
CA ILE A 39 -7.53 19.61 -9.92
C ILE A 39 -6.69 20.67 -10.66
N ASP A 40 -5.83 20.24 -11.56
CA ASP A 40 -4.97 21.11 -12.36
C ASP A 40 -5.17 20.78 -13.85
N GLN A 41 -5.62 21.78 -14.61
CA GLN A 41 -5.84 21.65 -16.06
C GLN A 41 -4.55 21.30 -16.82
N ASN A 42 -3.40 21.70 -16.31
CA ASN A 42 -2.09 21.46 -16.92
C ASN A 42 -1.42 20.16 -16.44
N SER A 43 -2.14 19.31 -15.74
CA SER A 43 -1.63 18.03 -15.25
C SER A 43 -1.17 17.12 -16.40
N ASP A 44 0.10 16.68 -16.39
CA ASP A 44 0.63 15.69 -17.35
C ASP A 44 -0.14 14.36 -17.27
N GLY A 45 -0.55 13.96 -16.07
CA GLY A 45 -1.36 12.76 -15.88
C GLY A 45 -2.71 12.83 -16.59
N LEU A 46 -3.43 13.97 -16.50
CA LEU A 46 -4.68 14.17 -17.25
C LEU A 46 -4.44 14.21 -18.76
N ALA A 47 -3.40 14.92 -19.21
CA ALA A 47 -3.04 14.97 -20.62
C ALA A 47 -2.71 13.56 -21.17
N ARG A 48 -2.04 12.74 -20.37
CA ARG A 48 -1.74 11.34 -20.72
C ARG A 48 -3.00 10.48 -20.78
N ALA A 49 -3.89 10.59 -19.79
CA ALA A 49 -5.16 9.89 -19.75
C ALA A 49 -6.01 10.22 -20.99
N ALA A 50 -6.11 11.49 -21.36
CA ALA A 50 -6.84 11.93 -22.55
C ALA A 50 -6.27 11.33 -23.85
N ARG A 51 -4.91 11.29 -24.00
CA ARG A 51 -4.27 10.62 -25.16
C ARG A 51 -4.54 9.12 -25.22
N LEU A 52 -4.84 8.49 -24.08
CA LEU A 52 -5.19 7.07 -23.98
C LEU A 52 -6.70 6.83 -24.04
N ASN A 53 -7.50 7.83 -24.41
CA ASN A 53 -8.96 7.79 -24.50
C ASN A 53 -9.66 7.50 -23.17
N VAL A 54 -9.05 7.84 -22.04
CA VAL A 54 -9.68 7.83 -20.72
C VAL A 54 -10.37 9.16 -20.51
N ALA A 55 -11.63 9.17 -20.04
CA ALA A 55 -12.34 10.40 -19.72
C ALA A 55 -11.61 11.17 -18.59
N THR A 56 -11.54 12.48 -18.73
CA THR A 56 -10.79 13.33 -17.77
C THR A 56 -11.62 14.52 -17.32
N THR A 57 -11.35 14.96 -16.07
CA THR A 57 -11.77 16.27 -15.58
C THR A 57 -10.71 16.85 -14.65
N TYR A 58 -10.55 18.17 -14.64
CA TYR A 58 -9.67 18.90 -13.73
C TYR A 58 -10.42 19.67 -12.62
N GLU A 59 -11.72 19.45 -12.49
CA GLU A 59 -12.58 20.12 -11.51
C GLU A 59 -12.86 19.25 -10.27
N GLY A 60 -12.03 18.24 -10.05
CA GLY A 60 -12.09 17.38 -8.85
C GLY A 60 -13.28 16.41 -8.83
N VAL A 61 -13.52 15.83 -7.65
CA VAL A 61 -14.55 14.80 -7.44
C VAL A 61 -15.96 15.29 -7.77
N ARG A 62 -16.22 16.59 -7.64
CA ARG A 62 -17.53 17.18 -7.95
C ARG A 62 -17.87 17.05 -9.44
N ALA A 63 -16.89 17.18 -10.32
CA ALA A 63 -17.11 17.01 -11.75
C ALA A 63 -17.22 15.52 -12.12
N LEU A 64 -16.54 14.61 -11.40
CA LEU A 64 -16.65 13.17 -11.65
C LEU A 64 -18.11 12.71 -11.61
N VAL A 65 -18.88 13.12 -10.60
CA VAL A 65 -20.29 12.68 -10.44
C VAL A 65 -21.20 13.21 -11.55
N ASN A 66 -20.79 14.27 -12.24
CA ASN A 66 -21.52 14.87 -13.36
C ASN A 66 -21.15 14.24 -14.72
N LEU A 67 -20.10 13.40 -14.77
CA LEU A 67 -19.76 12.70 -16.01
C LEU A 67 -20.85 11.66 -16.34
N PRO A 68 -21.32 11.57 -17.60
CA PRO A 68 -22.38 10.62 -17.98
C PRO A 68 -22.08 9.18 -17.60
N MET A 69 -20.80 8.81 -17.58
CA MET A 69 -20.32 7.48 -17.25
C MET A 69 -20.22 7.19 -15.74
N PHE A 70 -20.41 8.18 -14.87
CA PHE A 70 -20.27 7.97 -13.42
C PHE A 70 -21.21 6.89 -12.88
N LYS A 71 -22.40 6.76 -13.46
CA LYS A 71 -23.33 5.68 -13.12
C LYS A 71 -22.73 4.28 -13.28
N ASP A 72 -21.79 4.12 -14.21
CA ASP A 72 -21.14 2.86 -14.55
C ASP A 72 -19.80 2.68 -13.80
N ILE A 73 -19.34 3.66 -13.00
CA ILE A 73 -18.11 3.53 -12.18
C ILE A 73 -18.42 2.68 -10.96
N ASP A 74 -17.72 1.58 -10.80
CA ASP A 74 -17.92 0.62 -9.71
C ASP A 74 -16.90 0.82 -8.59
N VAL A 75 -15.67 1.23 -8.95
CA VAL A 75 -14.53 1.38 -8.04
C VAL A 75 -13.88 2.75 -8.25
N VAL A 76 -13.58 3.43 -7.15
CA VAL A 76 -12.80 4.68 -7.15
C VAL A 76 -11.50 4.46 -6.37
N PHE A 77 -10.38 4.76 -7.00
CA PHE A 77 -9.09 4.88 -6.33
C PHE A 77 -8.86 6.34 -5.96
N ASP A 78 -8.56 6.61 -4.71
CA ASP A 78 -8.22 7.96 -4.26
C ASP A 78 -6.72 8.06 -3.96
N ALA A 79 -6.01 8.78 -4.83
CA ALA A 79 -4.58 9.03 -4.75
C ALA A 79 -4.29 10.53 -4.49
N THR A 80 -5.08 11.16 -3.63
CA THR A 80 -4.98 12.57 -3.27
C THR A 80 -4.20 12.76 -1.94
N SER A 81 -4.75 13.47 -0.97
CA SER A 81 -4.22 13.65 0.37
C SER A 81 -5.21 13.16 1.42
N ALA A 82 -4.75 12.90 2.64
CA ALA A 82 -5.61 12.42 3.72
C ALA A 82 -6.85 13.30 3.94
N GLY A 83 -6.65 14.61 4.03
CA GLY A 83 -7.76 15.55 4.23
C GLY A 83 -8.71 15.68 3.03
N ALA A 84 -8.23 15.45 1.81
CA ALA A 84 -9.06 15.41 0.61
C ALA A 84 -9.87 14.11 0.55
N HIS A 85 -9.25 12.97 0.86
CA HIS A 85 -9.91 11.67 0.86
C HIS A 85 -11.15 11.63 1.75
N VAL A 86 -11.06 12.12 2.98
CA VAL A 86 -12.21 12.18 3.91
C VAL A 86 -13.41 12.89 3.26
N LYS A 87 -13.16 14.00 2.56
CA LYS A 87 -14.21 14.77 1.85
C LYS A 87 -14.70 14.05 0.60
N ASN A 88 -13.80 13.45 -0.17
CA ASN A 88 -14.12 12.73 -1.40
C ASN A 88 -14.96 11.49 -1.10
N ASP A 89 -14.61 10.68 -0.10
CA ASP A 89 -15.38 9.50 0.28
C ASP A 89 -16.78 9.87 0.71
N ALA A 90 -16.93 10.85 1.60
CA ALA A 90 -18.24 11.34 2.05
C ALA A 90 -19.09 11.86 0.87
N PHE A 91 -18.48 12.60 -0.07
CA PHE A 91 -19.19 13.12 -1.24
C PHE A 91 -19.61 12.02 -2.22
N LEU A 92 -18.74 11.06 -2.51
CA LEU A 92 -19.05 9.93 -3.39
C LEU A 92 -20.23 9.11 -2.84
N ARG A 93 -20.26 8.85 -1.54
CA ARG A 93 -21.32 8.08 -0.89
C ARG A 93 -22.68 8.77 -0.93
N GLN A 94 -22.71 10.11 -0.92
CA GLN A 94 -23.96 10.85 -1.11
C GLN A 94 -24.55 10.66 -2.51
N HIS A 95 -23.71 10.47 -3.54
CA HIS A 95 -24.13 10.35 -4.93
C HIS A 95 -24.27 8.89 -5.39
N LYS A 96 -23.50 7.98 -4.86
CA LYS A 96 -23.55 6.55 -5.15
C LYS A 96 -23.19 5.73 -3.89
N PRO A 97 -24.15 5.43 -3.00
CA PRO A 97 -23.90 4.77 -1.71
C PRO A 97 -23.15 3.44 -1.82
N GLY A 98 -23.36 2.68 -2.91
CA GLY A 98 -22.71 1.37 -3.15
C GLY A 98 -21.32 1.43 -3.79
N ILE A 99 -20.78 2.63 -4.06
CA ILE A 99 -19.46 2.75 -4.70
C ILE A 99 -18.34 2.20 -3.79
N ARG A 100 -17.41 1.46 -4.38
CA ARG A 100 -16.23 0.96 -3.69
C ARG A 100 -15.13 2.00 -3.78
N VAL A 101 -14.44 2.26 -2.65
CA VAL A 101 -13.32 3.20 -2.62
C VAL A 101 -12.07 2.49 -2.11
N ILE A 102 -10.98 2.64 -2.85
CA ILE A 102 -9.65 2.17 -2.46
C ILE A 102 -8.80 3.40 -2.20
N ASP A 103 -8.45 3.58 -0.93
CA ASP A 103 -7.76 4.74 -0.42
C ASP A 103 -6.24 4.51 -0.43
N LEU A 104 -5.53 5.27 -1.27
CA LEU A 104 -4.06 5.26 -1.35
C LEU A 104 -3.44 6.40 -0.51
N THR A 105 -4.25 7.05 0.32
CA THR A 105 -3.79 8.12 1.23
C THR A 105 -3.63 7.59 2.65
N PRO A 106 -2.93 8.28 3.55
CA PRO A 106 -2.86 7.88 4.96
C PRO A 106 -4.09 8.28 5.79
N ALA A 107 -5.26 8.55 5.18
CA ALA A 107 -6.46 9.03 5.89
C ALA A 107 -7.10 7.98 6.83
N ALA A 108 -6.94 6.71 6.50
CA ALA A 108 -7.47 5.59 7.30
C ALA A 108 -8.99 5.69 7.61
N VAL A 109 -9.80 6.05 6.60
CA VAL A 109 -11.26 6.07 6.73
C VAL A 109 -11.83 4.65 6.81
N GLY A 110 -11.37 3.76 5.92
CA GLY A 110 -11.70 2.34 5.94
C GLY A 110 -10.70 1.49 6.73
N PRO A 111 -10.91 0.18 6.85
CA PRO A 111 -9.96 -0.72 7.46
C PRO A 111 -8.64 -0.74 6.68
N TYR A 112 -7.53 -0.88 7.41
CA TYR A 112 -6.23 -1.09 6.81
C TYR A 112 -6.20 -2.42 6.03
N CYS A 113 -5.72 -2.37 4.80
CA CYS A 113 -5.66 -3.53 3.91
C CYS A 113 -4.26 -3.74 3.35
N VAL A 114 -3.73 -4.93 3.60
CA VAL A 114 -2.51 -5.45 2.96
C VAL A 114 -2.92 -6.73 2.25
N PRO A 115 -2.87 -6.81 0.90
CA PRO A 115 -3.54 -7.86 0.12
C PRO A 115 -3.25 -9.29 0.60
N VAL A 116 -2.00 -9.62 0.84
CA VAL A 116 -1.56 -10.97 1.26
C VAL A 116 -1.80 -11.29 2.73
N VAL A 117 -2.27 -10.32 3.52
CA VAL A 117 -2.47 -10.51 4.97
C VAL A 117 -3.94 -10.60 5.32
N ASN A 118 -4.76 -9.61 4.91
CA ASN A 118 -6.12 -9.47 5.43
C ASN A 118 -7.19 -9.06 4.40
N LEU A 119 -6.89 -9.02 3.10
CA LEU A 119 -7.86 -8.59 2.07
C LEU A 119 -9.15 -9.40 2.10
N GLU A 120 -9.08 -10.72 2.32
CA GLU A 120 -10.27 -11.59 2.32
C GLU A 120 -11.30 -11.17 3.38
N ALA A 121 -10.87 -10.61 4.51
CA ALA A 121 -11.76 -10.10 5.55
C ALA A 121 -12.44 -8.77 5.14
N HIS A 122 -11.98 -8.11 4.11
CA HIS A 122 -12.41 -6.76 3.71
C HIS A 122 -13.04 -6.69 2.31
N LEU A 123 -13.31 -7.83 1.67
CA LEU A 123 -13.90 -7.86 0.32
C LEU A 123 -15.26 -7.14 0.23
N ALA A 124 -16.01 -7.09 1.31
CA ALA A 124 -17.29 -6.39 1.40
C ALA A 124 -17.16 -4.93 1.88
N ALA A 125 -16.00 -4.50 2.36
CA ALA A 125 -15.82 -3.16 2.91
C ALA A 125 -16.05 -2.09 1.84
N PRO A 126 -16.84 -1.05 2.12
CA PRO A 126 -17.12 0.00 1.14
C PRO A 126 -15.91 0.89 0.87
N ASN A 127 -14.99 1.00 1.82
CA ASN A 127 -13.71 1.69 1.70
C ASN A 127 -12.64 0.80 2.31
N VAL A 128 -11.48 0.68 1.67
CA VAL A 128 -10.29 0.02 2.22
C VAL A 128 -9.10 0.95 2.10
N ASN A 129 -8.35 1.09 3.18
CA ASN A 129 -7.15 1.93 3.23
C ASN A 129 -5.91 1.09 2.94
N MET A 130 -5.13 1.50 1.93
CA MET A 130 -3.91 0.80 1.51
C MET A 130 -2.70 1.12 2.40
N VAL A 131 -2.92 1.68 3.57
CA VAL A 131 -1.88 2.05 4.54
C VAL A 131 -0.91 3.10 3.95
N THR A 132 0.33 2.68 3.67
CA THR A 132 1.41 3.49 3.08
C THR A 132 2.31 2.59 2.25
N CYS A 133 3.17 3.16 1.42
CA CYS A 133 4.14 2.39 0.64
C CYS A 133 5.07 1.57 1.56
N GLY A 134 5.59 2.17 2.64
CA GLY A 134 6.38 1.46 3.65
C GLY A 134 5.57 0.38 4.36
N GLY A 135 4.30 0.63 4.66
CA GLY A 135 3.41 -0.35 5.25
C GLY A 135 3.16 -1.54 4.32
N GLN A 136 2.89 -1.30 3.04
CA GLN A 136 2.71 -2.39 2.06
C GLN A 136 3.97 -3.26 1.91
N ALA A 137 5.16 -2.66 2.02
CA ALA A 137 6.40 -3.40 1.94
C ALA A 137 6.71 -4.22 3.20
N THR A 138 6.42 -3.71 4.38
CA THR A 138 7.00 -4.21 5.64
C THR A 138 6.01 -4.97 6.52
N ILE A 139 4.73 -4.59 6.53
CA ILE A 139 3.70 -5.27 7.34
C ILE A 139 3.55 -6.75 6.99
N PRO A 140 3.67 -7.20 5.72
CA PRO A 140 3.69 -8.61 5.39
C PRO A 140 4.76 -9.39 6.18
N MET A 141 5.93 -8.80 6.38
CA MET A 141 7.03 -9.45 7.13
C MET A 141 6.73 -9.56 8.62
N VAL A 142 6.14 -8.52 9.21
CA VAL A 142 5.66 -8.58 10.60
C VAL A 142 4.59 -9.66 10.76
N ALA A 143 3.61 -9.69 9.86
CA ALA A 143 2.56 -10.70 9.84
C ALA A 143 3.12 -12.13 9.65
N ALA A 144 4.16 -12.29 8.84
CA ALA A 144 4.82 -13.58 8.65
C ALA A 144 5.42 -14.12 9.96
N VAL A 145 6.08 -13.26 10.75
CA VAL A 145 6.58 -13.64 12.08
C VAL A 145 5.42 -13.90 13.06
N SER A 146 4.41 -13.03 13.03
CA SER A 146 3.23 -13.15 13.90
C SER A 146 2.41 -14.43 13.69
N ARG A 147 2.51 -15.06 12.52
CA ARG A 147 1.89 -16.38 12.25
C ARG A 147 2.60 -17.53 12.99
N VAL A 148 3.85 -17.34 13.39
CA VAL A 148 4.69 -18.36 14.03
C VAL A 148 4.78 -18.14 15.53
N ALA A 149 4.91 -16.89 15.98
CA ALA A 149 5.06 -16.55 17.38
C ALA A 149 4.41 -15.21 17.70
N LYS A 150 4.03 -15.01 18.96
CA LYS A 150 3.49 -13.73 19.42
C LYS A 150 4.55 -12.64 19.29
N VAL A 151 4.18 -11.55 18.62
CA VAL A 151 5.03 -10.38 18.41
C VAL A 151 4.71 -9.32 19.45
N HIS A 152 5.72 -8.95 20.25
CA HIS A 152 5.59 -7.90 21.25
C HIS A 152 5.85 -6.50 20.68
N TYR A 153 6.83 -6.41 19.79
CA TYR A 153 7.23 -5.14 19.17
C TYR A 153 7.68 -5.37 17.74
N ALA A 154 7.31 -4.47 16.86
CA ALA A 154 7.86 -4.42 15.51
C ALA A 154 8.18 -2.97 15.12
N GLU A 155 9.35 -2.78 14.53
CA GLU A 155 9.82 -1.49 14.02
C GLU A 155 10.19 -1.64 12.55
N ILE A 156 9.74 -0.69 11.73
CA ILE A 156 10.12 -0.64 10.32
C ILE A 156 10.89 0.65 10.02
N VAL A 157 11.90 0.53 9.19
CA VAL A 157 12.64 1.66 8.62
C VAL A 157 12.49 1.58 7.11
N ALA A 158 11.67 2.44 6.55
CA ALA A 158 11.45 2.52 5.10
C ALA A 158 12.36 3.61 4.51
N SER A 159 13.33 3.23 3.67
CA SER A 159 14.22 4.15 2.97
C SER A 159 13.84 4.22 1.50
N ILE A 160 13.35 5.37 1.08
CA ILE A 160 12.96 5.66 -0.31
C ILE A 160 13.85 6.73 -0.91
N SER A 161 14.00 6.74 -2.23
CA SER A 161 14.68 7.85 -2.91
C SER A 161 13.94 9.16 -2.66
N SER A 162 14.67 10.21 -2.29
CA SER A 162 14.11 11.56 -2.12
C SER A 162 13.41 12.05 -3.40
N LYS A 163 13.87 11.61 -4.59
CA LYS A 163 13.24 11.93 -5.88
C LYS A 163 11.88 11.28 -6.10
N SER A 164 11.60 10.15 -5.45
CA SER A 164 10.29 9.49 -5.52
C SER A 164 9.30 9.99 -4.46
N ALA A 165 9.75 10.80 -3.50
CA ALA A 165 8.90 11.43 -2.50
C ALA A 165 8.30 12.73 -3.07
N GLY A 166 7.07 12.66 -3.55
CA GLY A 166 6.33 13.82 -4.05
C GLY A 166 5.90 14.80 -2.95
N PRO A 167 5.28 15.93 -3.32
CA PRO A 167 4.77 16.92 -2.36
C PRO A 167 3.81 16.31 -1.32
N GLY A 168 2.95 15.40 -1.72
CA GLY A 168 2.03 14.71 -0.83
C GLY A 168 2.74 13.90 0.25
N THR A 169 3.75 13.11 -0.10
CA THR A 169 4.56 12.34 0.87
C THR A 169 5.28 13.26 1.85
N ARG A 170 5.86 14.35 1.36
CA ARG A 170 6.60 15.31 2.21
C ARG A 170 5.70 16.07 3.18
N ALA A 171 4.48 16.39 2.76
CA ALA A 171 3.51 17.10 3.59
C ALA A 171 2.83 16.21 4.64
N ASN A 172 2.86 14.87 4.48
CA ASN A 172 2.14 13.93 5.31
C ASN A 172 3.08 12.89 5.97
N ILE A 173 4.30 13.30 6.37
CA ILE A 173 5.27 12.40 7.02
C ILE A 173 4.76 11.89 8.37
N ASP A 174 4.12 12.75 9.15
CA ASP A 174 3.58 12.39 10.46
C ASP A 174 2.44 11.37 10.29
N GLU A 175 1.49 11.63 9.39
CA GLU A 175 0.42 10.69 9.07
C GLU A 175 0.97 9.36 8.51
N PHE A 176 2.06 9.40 7.75
CA PHE A 176 2.74 8.17 7.29
C PHE A 176 3.20 7.34 8.47
N THR A 177 3.90 7.94 9.44
CA THR A 177 4.46 7.21 10.59
C THR A 177 3.38 6.72 11.53
N GLU A 178 2.34 7.51 11.80
CA GLU A 178 1.21 7.15 12.65
C GLU A 178 0.39 6.01 12.04
N THR A 179 -0.03 6.17 10.78
CA THR A 179 -0.82 5.17 10.05
C THR A 179 -0.06 3.85 9.93
N THR A 180 1.22 3.89 9.57
CA THR A 180 2.03 2.68 9.44
C THR A 180 2.23 2.00 10.79
N SER A 181 2.56 2.76 11.86
CA SER A 181 2.72 2.20 13.21
C SER A 181 1.45 1.50 13.67
N LYS A 182 0.28 2.11 13.45
CA LYS A 182 -1.01 1.52 13.80
C LYS A 182 -1.32 0.27 12.97
N ALA A 183 -1.02 0.29 11.68
CA ALA A 183 -1.25 -0.86 10.82
C ALA A 183 -0.30 -2.04 11.14
N ILE A 184 0.92 -1.79 11.62
CA ILE A 184 1.82 -2.81 12.16
C ILE A 184 1.15 -3.54 13.34
N GLU A 185 0.44 -2.82 14.21
CA GLU A 185 -0.31 -3.41 15.33
C GLU A 185 -1.53 -4.19 14.81
N VAL A 186 -2.40 -3.53 14.04
CA VAL A 186 -3.72 -4.07 13.66
C VAL A 186 -3.64 -5.16 12.60
N VAL A 187 -2.76 -5.01 11.61
CA VAL A 187 -2.62 -5.94 10.48
C VAL A 187 -1.42 -6.86 10.65
N GLY A 188 -0.29 -6.31 11.12
CA GLY A 188 0.94 -7.08 11.34
C GLY A 188 0.87 -7.99 12.57
N GLY A 189 -0.01 -7.72 13.53
CA GLY A 189 -0.19 -8.51 14.73
C GLY A 189 0.82 -8.22 15.85
N ALA A 190 1.58 -7.13 15.77
CA ALA A 190 2.46 -6.69 16.84
C ALA A 190 1.67 -6.01 17.96
N THR A 191 2.08 -6.22 19.23
CA THR A 191 1.49 -5.50 20.37
C THR A 191 1.78 -4.02 20.29
N LYS A 192 3.00 -3.64 19.82
CA LYS A 192 3.42 -2.25 19.59
C LYS A 192 4.17 -2.13 18.28
N GLY A 193 3.74 -1.17 17.46
CA GLY A 193 4.35 -0.82 16.18
C GLY A 193 5.10 0.51 16.23
N LYS A 194 6.17 0.61 15.44
CA LYS A 194 6.88 1.86 15.17
C LYS A 194 7.28 1.92 13.70
N ALA A 195 7.13 3.07 13.09
CA ALA A 195 7.55 3.31 11.72
C ALA A 195 8.48 4.51 11.61
N ILE A 196 9.50 4.36 10.78
CA ILE A 196 10.46 5.40 10.45
C ILE A 196 10.53 5.48 8.92
N ILE A 197 10.50 6.69 8.37
CA ILE A 197 10.75 6.93 6.95
C ILE A 197 12.04 7.70 6.76
N ILE A 198 12.84 7.29 5.79
CA ILE A 198 14.06 7.97 5.36
C ILE A 198 13.91 8.40 3.91
N LEU A 199 13.99 9.71 3.66
CA LEU A 199 14.07 10.28 2.33
C LEU A 199 15.54 10.34 1.91
N ASN A 200 16.00 9.33 1.18
CA ASN A 200 17.41 9.17 0.82
C ASN A 200 17.79 10.12 -0.33
N PRO A 201 18.74 11.05 -0.14
CA PRO A 201 19.15 12.03 -1.14
C PRO A 201 20.24 11.54 -2.11
N ALA A 202 20.64 10.27 -2.06
CA ALA A 202 21.74 9.75 -2.86
C ALA A 202 21.54 9.96 -4.37
N GLU A 203 22.65 10.26 -5.06
CA GLU A 203 22.77 10.32 -6.52
C GLU A 203 23.85 9.35 -7.01
N PRO A 204 23.54 8.44 -7.93
CA PRO A 204 22.21 8.21 -8.52
C PRO A 204 21.18 7.72 -7.49
N PRO A 205 19.85 7.92 -7.75
CA PRO A 205 18.80 7.51 -6.84
C PRO A 205 18.87 6.02 -6.53
N VAL A 206 18.71 5.69 -5.25
CA VAL A 206 18.69 4.28 -4.80
C VAL A 206 17.28 3.72 -4.81
N MET A 207 17.16 2.42 -5.04
CA MET A 207 15.90 1.68 -4.91
C MET A 207 15.40 1.73 -3.47
N MET A 208 14.10 1.54 -3.29
CA MET A 208 13.50 1.42 -1.97
C MET A 208 14.13 0.24 -1.22
N ARG A 209 14.55 0.49 0.02
CA ARG A 209 15.13 -0.50 0.94
C ARG A 209 14.49 -0.35 2.29
N ASP A 210 14.00 -1.46 2.81
CA ASP A 210 13.33 -1.44 4.09
C ASP A 210 13.98 -2.45 5.04
N THR A 211 14.00 -2.07 6.31
CA THR A 211 14.42 -2.95 7.39
C THR A 211 13.25 -3.15 8.34
N VAL A 212 13.00 -4.40 8.70
CA VAL A 212 11.95 -4.78 9.65
C VAL A 212 12.62 -5.47 10.83
N TYR A 213 12.44 -4.93 12.02
CA TYR A 213 12.84 -5.54 13.27
C TYR A 213 11.61 -6.05 14.00
N VAL A 214 11.61 -7.33 14.37
CA VAL A 214 10.51 -7.95 15.09
C VAL A 214 11.03 -8.61 16.36
N LEU A 215 10.41 -8.28 17.49
CA LEU A 215 10.67 -8.90 18.78
C LEU A 215 9.50 -9.83 19.11
N SER A 216 9.76 -11.14 19.09
CA SER A 216 8.76 -12.17 19.33
C SER A 216 9.14 -13.08 20.50
N GLU A 217 8.17 -13.82 21.02
CA GLU A 217 8.48 -14.95 21.92
C GLU A 217 9.49 -15.89 21.27
N ALA A 218 10.23 -16.60 22.08
CA ALA A 218 11.20 -17.59 21.61
C ALA A 218 10.50 -18.67 20.77
N THR A 219 11.03 -18.92 19.57
CA THR A 219 10.46 -19.87 18.63
C THR A 219 11.52 -20.42 17.68
N SER A 220 11.14 -21.35 16.80
CA SER A 220 12.00 -21.90 15.76
C SER A 220 12.38 -20.86 14.72
N GLN A 221 13.69 -20.56 14.62
CA GLN A 221 14.21 -19.65 13.59
C GLN A 221 13.90 -20.16 12.17
N ALA A 222 13.96 -21.47 11.94
CA ALA A 222 13.68 -22.08 10.65
C ALA A 222 12.20 -21.91 10.24
N GLU A 223 11.26 -21.99 11.18
CA GLU A 223 9.83 -21.76 10.91
C GLU A 223 9.57 -20.29 10.59
N VAL A 224 10.22 -19.36 11.29
CA VAL A 224 10.14 -17.92 11.01
C VAL A 224 10.71 -17.61 9.63
N GLU A 225 11.90 -18.14 9.30
CA GLU A 225 12.53 -17.95 7.98
C GLU A 225 11.63 -18.46 6.86
N ALA A 226 11.09 -19.69 6.99
CA ALA A 226 10.17 -20.26 6.01
C ALA A 226 8.90 -19.43 5.82
N SER A 227 8.30 -18.94 6.92
CA SER A 227 7.12 -18.06 6.88
C SER A 227 7.41 -16.73 6.16
N VAL A 228 8.56 -16.11 6.46
CA VAL A 228 9.02 -14.87 5.83
C VAL A 228 9.26 -15.07 4.32
N GLU A 229 9.94 -16.15 3.94
CA GLU A 229 10.18 -16.47 2.51
C GLU A 229 8.88 -16.73 1.75
N GLN A 230 7.94 -17.46 2.34
CA GLN A 230 6.63 -17.69 1.74
C GLN A 230 5.86 -16.39 1.55
N MET A 231 5.88 -15.52 2.56
CA MET A 231 5.23 -14.22 2.47
C MET A 231 5.88 -13.32 1.43
N ALA A 232 7.23 -13.31 1.35
CA ALA A 232 7.93 -12.54 0.32
C ALA A 232 7.56 -12.98 -1.10
N LYS A 233 7.42 -14.30 -1.33
CA LYS A 233 6.91 -14.83 -2.60
C LYS A 233 5.47 -14.40 -2.90
N ALA A 234 4.62 -14.36 -1.88
CA ALA A 234 3.23 -13.94 -2.04
C ALA A 234 3.13 -12.45 -2.41
N VAL A 235 3.94 -11.57 -1.82
CA VAL A 235 4.01 -10.16 -2.22
C VAL A 235 4.60 -10.02 -3.62
N ASN A 236 5.69 -10.75 -3.94
CA ASN A 236 6.32 -10.72 -5.25
C ASN A 236 5.36 -11.08 -6.39
N ALA A 237 4.33 -11.89 -6.13
CA ALA A 237 3.34 -12.29 -7.13
C ALA A 237 2.56 -11.08 -7.74
N TYR A 238 2.38 -9.99 -6.97
CA TYR A 238 1.77 -8.76 -7.47
C TYR A 238 2.72 -7.55 -7.52
N VAL A 239 3.91 -7.67 -6.89
CA VAL A 239 5.00 -6.69 -6.95
C VAL A 239 6.27 -7.42 -7.40
N PRO A 240 6.51 -7.64 -8.71
CA PRO A 240 7.62 -8.48 -9.19
C PRO A 240 9.01 -8.03 -8.74
N GLY A 241 9.18 -6.72 -8.43
CA GLY A 241 10.44 -6.18 -7.91
C GLY A 241 10.66 -6.33 -6.40
N TYR A 242 9.72 -6.92 -5.66
CA TYR A 242 9.82 -7.14 -4.22
C TYR A 242 10.66 -8.39 -3.90
N ARG A 243 11.68 -8.23 -3.06
CA ARG A 243 12.55 -9.36 -2.67
C ARG A 243 13.19 -9.17 -1.30
N LEU A 244 13.54 -10.26 -0.67
CA LEU A 244 14.49 -10.25 0.44
C LEU A 244 15.87 -9.88 -0.12
N LYS A 245 16.52 -8.88 0.50
CA LYS A 245 17.84 -8.42 0.08
C LYS A 245 18.94 -9.37 0.54
N GLN A 246 18.72 -10.06 1.64
CA GLN A 246 19.63 -11.04 2.24
C GLN A 246 18.83 -12.02 3.11
N LYS A 247 19.49 -13.07 3.63
CA LYS A 247 18.90 -14.00 4.57
C LYS A 247 18.38 -13.28 5.81
N VAL A 248 17.30 -13.81 6.37
CA VAL A 248 16.77 -13.34 7.66
C VAL A 248 17.83 -13.53 8.76
N GLN A 249 17.98 -12.53 9.60
CA GLN A 249 18.93 -12.58 10.70
C GLN A 249 18.20 -12.72 12.03
N PHE A 250 18.79 -13.48 12.94
CA PHE A 250 18.23 -13.79 14.24
C PHE A 250 19.21 -13.50 15.36
N ASP A 251 18.73 -12.82 16.40
CA ASP A 251 19.44 -12.60 17.65
C ASP A 251 18.57 -13.14 18.80
N VAL A 252 19.10 -14.06 19.59
CA VAL A 252 18.45 -14.50 20.84
C VAL A 252 18.76 -13.50 21.94
N ILE A 253 17.72 -12.93 22.54
CA ILE A 253 17.82 -12.00 23.67
C ILE A 253 17.54 -12.80 24.96
N PRO A 254 18.59 -13.10 25.76
CA PRO A 254 18.44 -13.96 26.92
C PRO A 254 17.76 -13.22 28.09
N GLU A 255 17.12 -13.97 28.97
CA GLU A 255 16.49 -13.44 30.19
C GLU A 255 17.52 -12.76 31.14
N SER A 256 18.77 -13.24 31.10
CA SER A 256 19.88 -12.65 31.91
C SER A 256 20.30 -11.25 31.44
N ALA A 257 19.97 -10.86 30.17
CA ALA A 257 20.31 -9.57 29.61
C ALA A 257 19.16 -9.08 28.70
N PRO A 258 17.99 -8.78 29.27
CA PRO A 258 16.82 -8.37 28.51
C PRO A 258 17.00 -7.00 27.86
N LEU A 259 16.44 -6.80 26.67
CA LEU A 259 16.40 -5.54 25.97
C LEU A 259 15.31 -4.63 26.58
N ALA A 260 15.69 -3.41 26.95
CA ALA A 260 14.72 -2.42 27.40
C ALA A 260 14.06 -1.74 26.20
N ILE A 261 12.72 -1.80 26.13
CA ILE A 261 11.93 -1.15 25.09
C ILE A 261 11.10 -0.02 25.73
N PRO A 262 11.27 1.24 25.27
CA PRO A 262 10.49 2.35 25.79
C PRO A 262 8.98 2.09 25.70
N GLY A 263 8.28 2.23 26.83
CA GLY A 263 6.82 2.05 26.93
C GLY A 263 6.34 0.58 26.99
N LEU A 264 7.23 -0.43 26.83
CA LEU A 264 6.88 -1.85 26.92
C LEU A 264 7.63 -2.60 28.03
N GLY A 265 8.72 -2.01 28.56
CA GLY A 265 9.53 -2.64 29.60
C GLY A 265 10.67 -3.49 29.06
N LYS A 266 10.98 -4.58 29.76
CA LYS A 266 12.08 -5.50 29.40
C LYS A 266 11.56 -6.64 28.53
N PHE A 267 12.31 -6.96 27.48
CA PHE A 267 12.02 -8.04 26.54
C PHE A 267 13.15 -9.06 26.51
N SER A 268 12.78 -10.35 26.54
CA SER A 268 13.63 -11.49 26.21
C SER A 268 12.90 -12.39 25.22
N GLY A 269 13.62 -13.07 24.32
CA GLY A 269 13.04 -13.87 23.26
C GLY A 269 13.83 -13.82 21.97
N LEU A 270 13.16 -13.77 20.83
CA LEU A 270 13.80 -13.74 19.51
C LEU A 270 13.65 -12.36 18.86
N LYS A 271 14.77 -11.76 18.45
CA LYS A 271 14.80 -10.62 17.55
C LYS A 271 15.04 -11.14 16.13
N THR A 272 14.12 -10.85 15.24
CA THR A 272 14.21 -11.14 13.81
C THR A 272 14.47 -9.85 13.05
N SER A 273 15.50 -9.83 12.18
CA SER A 273 15.84 -8.71 11.32
C SER A 273 15.67 -9.12 9.87
N ILE A 274 14.81 -8.41 9.14
CA ILE A 274 14.44 -8.71 7.75
C ILE A 274 14.79 -7.49 6.89
N PHE A 275 15.48 -7.73 5.78
CA PHE A 275 15.93 -6.68 4.86
C PHE A 275 15.30 -6.87 3.50
N LEU A 276 14.63 -5.83 3.02
CA LEU A 276 13.86 -5.83 1.78
C LEU A 276 14.45 -4.87 0.78
N GLU A 277 14.22 -5.18 -0.49
CA GLU A 277 14.43 -4.26 -1.59
C GLU A 277 13.23 -4.32 -2.52
N VAL A 278 12.74 -3.15 -2.93
CA VAL A 278 11.62 -3.01 -3.85
C VAL A 278 12.07 -2.21 -5.07
N GLU A 279 12.14 -2.89 -6.19
CA GLU A 279 12.43 -2.31 -7.49
C GLU A 279 11.12 -2.02 -8.23
N GLY A 280 10.97 -0.82 -8.76
CA GLY A 280 9.80 -0.47 -9.54
C GLY A 280 9.78 -1.18 -10.89
N ALA A 281 8.60 -1.48 -11.41
CA ALA A 281 8.40 -2.17 -12.69
C ALA A 281 8.85 -1.37 -13.92
N ALA A 282 9.22 -0.12 -13.75
CA ALA A 282 9.66 0.80 -14.82
C ALA A 282 8.67 0.94 -15.99
N HIS A 283 7.37 0.85 -15.71
CA HIS A 283 6.33 1.03 -16.73
C HIS A 283 6.09 2.50 -17.08
N TYR A 284 5.97 3.33 -16.06
CA TYR A 284 5.81 4.78 -16.15
C TYR A 284 6.85 5.49 -15.29
N LEU A 285 7.00 5.04 -14.06
CA LEU A 285 7.97 5.56 -13.11
C LEU A 285 9.31 4.81 -13.25
N PRO A 286 10.45 5.47 -12.96
CA PRO A 286 11.74 4.80 -13.02
C PRO A 286 11.88 3.68 -11.97
N ALA A 287 12.78 2.73 -12.20
CA ALA A 287 12.98 1.56 -11.34
C ALA A 287 13.29 1.90 -9.87
N TYR A 288 13.92 3.04 -9.58
CA TYR A 288 14.16 3.45 -8.20
C TYR A 288 12.89 3.84 -7.44
N ALA A 289 11.76 4.09 -8.12
CA ALA A 289 10.49 4.47 -7.51
C ALA A 289 9.67 3.26 -7.01
N GLY A 290 10.33 2.26 -6.41
CA GLY A 290 9.70 1.05 -5.88
C GLY A 290 8.60 1.33 -4.85
N ASN A 291 8.72 2.42 -4.10
CA ASN A 291 7.68 2.87 -3.16
C ASN A 291 6.36 3.24 -3.84
N LEU A 292 6.41 3.86 -5.00
CA LEU A 292 5.20 4.19 -5.77
C LEU A 292 4.64 2.94 -6.46
N ASP A 293 5.53 2.10 -6.98
CA ASP A 293 5.17 0.85 -7.65
C ASP A 293 4.45 -0.14 -6.73
N ILE A 294 4.94 -0.35 -5.51
CA ILE A 294 4.29 -1.26 -4.55
C ILE A 294 2.91 -0.76 -4.15
N MET A 295 2.73 0.56 -3.98
CA MET A 295 1.44 1.14 -3.63
C MET A 295 0.40 0.90 -4.73
N THR A 296 0.75 1.20 -5.98
CA THR A 296 -0.15 1.03 -7.12
C THR A 296 -0.41 -0.44 -7.45
N SER A 297 0.59 -1.30 -7.28
CA SER A 297 0.46 -2.75 -7.47
C SER A 297 -0.44 -3.39 -6.40
N ALA A 298 -0.29 -2.99 -5.13
CA ALA A 298 -1.16 -3.46 -4.05
C ALA A 298 -2.61 -2.99 -4.24
N ALA A 299 -2.82 -1.73 -4.65
CA ALA A 299 -4.14 -1.20 -4.95
C ALA A 299 -4.82 -1.95 -6.10
N LEU A 300 -4.07 -2.22 -7.20
CA LEU A 300 -4.60 -3.01 -8.32
C LEU A 300 -4.94 -4.44 -7.87
N ALA A 301 -4.05 -5.12 -7.15
CA ALA A 301 -4.30 -6.47 -6.65
C ALA A 301 -5.55 -6.54 -5.75
N THR A 302 -5.74 -5.54 -4.90
CA THR A 302 -6.94 -5.41 -4.05
C THR A 302 -8.20 -5.27 -4.89
N ALA A 303 -8.22 -4.36 -5.85
CA ALA A 303 -9.39 -4.12 -6.70
C ALA A 303 -9.70 -5.33 -7.60
N GLU A 304 -8.70 -5.96 -8.18
CA GLU A 304 -8.85 -7.18 -8.98
C GLU A 304 -9.47 -8.33 -8.16
N ARG A 305 -9.05 -8.50 -6.90
CA ARG A 305 -9.61 -9.53 -6.02
C ARG A 305 -11.06 -9.21 -5.63
N ILE A 306 -11.37 -7.93 -5.34
CA ILE A 306 -12.75 -7.48 -5.08
C ILE A 306 -13.62 -7.71 -6.30
N ALA A 307 -13.15 -7.35 -7.50
CA ALA A 307 -13.87 -7.53 -8.75
C ALA A 307 -14.12 -9.03 -9.06
N ALA A 308 -13.12 -9.86 -8.87
CA ALA A 308 -13.25 -11.31 -9.05
C ALA A 308 -14.27 -11.93 -8.08
N SER A 309 -14.32 -11.45 -6.84
CA SER A 309 -15.29 -11.89 -5.83
C SER A 309 -16.73 -11.51 -6.22
N ALA A 310 -16.93 -10.27 -6.73
CA ALA A 310 -18.23 -9.81 -7.18
C ALA A 310 -18.74 -10.55 -8.42
N ALA A 311 -17.83 -11.03 -9.27
CA ALA A 311 -18.20 -11.82 -10.46
C ALA A 311 -18.56 -13.28 -10.14
N ALA A 312 -18.19 -13.78 -8.96
CA ALA A 312 -18.44 -15.15 -8.49
C ALA A 312 -19.69 -15.26 -7.60
N ALA A 313 -20.24 -14.14 -7.14
CA ALA A 313 -21.48 -14.04 -6.36
C ALA A 313 -22.70 -13.84 -7.26
#